data_ea6b7ebdc47cf7a64eeda1c54533e5c9
#
_entry.id   ea6b7ebdc47cf7a64eeda1c54533e5c9
#
_cell.length_a   1.000
_cell.length_b   1.000
_cell.length_c   1.000
_cell.angle_alpha   90.00
_cell.angle_beta   90.00
_cell.angle_gamma   90.00
#
_symmetry.space_group_name_H-M   'P 1'
#
loop_
_entity.id
_entity.type
_entity.pdbx_description
1 polymer ?
#
loop_
_entity_poly.entity_id
_entity_poly.type
_entity_poly.pdbx_seq_one_letter_code
_entity_poly.pdbx_strand_id
1 'polypeptide(L)'
;VDELQRVSSEHGFPLFVGQAQKWINMSIKYAIALGEQRLPGFSGVYEVAHIPLDNIVLDALVTGLAGKKMGRLPHTWSRIPSYAEYLSCQLWVRTNLPGIPLEIEYQLWGTGALTNRPSEAIDRD
;
A
#
# COMPACT_ATOMS: atom_id res chain seq x y z
N VAL A 1 -1.77 12.54 5.20
CA VAL A 1 -1.11 11.78 6.28
C VAL A 1 -0.97 12.64 7.54
N ASP A 2 -0.39 13.82 7.40
CA ASP A 2 -0.16 14.68 8.57
C ASP A 2 -1.46 15.05 9.28
N GLU A 3 -2.49 15.37 8.53
CA GLU A 3 -3.78 15.75 9.12
C GLU A 3 -4.42 14.56 9.85
N LEU A 4 -4.35 13.38 9.28
CA LEU A 4 -4.88 12.18 9.93
C LEU A 4 -4.12 11.89 11.21
N GLN A 5 -2.79 12.03 11.19
CA GLN A 5 -1.97 11.84 12.38
C GLN A 5 -2.34 12.84 13.47
N ARG A 6 -2.56 14.09 13.09
CA ARG A 6 -2.93 15.15 14.03
C ARG A 6 -4.26 14.83 14.71
N VAL A 7 -5.28 14.50 13.92
CA VAL A 7 -6.61 14.20 14.44
C VAL A 7 -6.57 12.96 15.33
N SER A 8 -5.88 11.92 14.90
CA SER A 8 -5.76 10.69 15.69
C SER A 8 -5.09 10.94 17.03
N SER A 9 -4.02 11.72 17.04
CA SER A 9 -3.31 12.05 18.29
C SER A 9 -4.20 12.85 19.23
N GLU A 10 -4.98 13.77 18.72
CA GLU A 10 -5.89 14.58 19.54
C GLU A 10 -6.97 13.71 20.20
N HIS A 11 -7.29 12.58 19.61
CA HIS A 11 -8.29 11.64 20.17
C HIS A 11 -7.64 10.48 20.92
N GLY A 12 -6.35 10.55 21.20
CA GLY A 12 -5.67 9.54 22.00
C GLY A 12 -5.21 8.31 21.23
N PHE A 13 -5.19 8.36 19.89
CA PHE A 13 -4.78 7.24 19.05
C PHE A 13 -3.68 7.67 18.09
N PRO A 14 -2.45 7.91 18.58
CA PRO A 14 -1.36 8.34 17.69
C PRO A 14 -1.05 7.26 16.66
N LEU A 15 -0.83 7.69 15.42
CA LEU A 15 -0.52 6.79 14.31
C LEU A 15 0.88 7.07 13.77
N PHE A 16 1.61 6.02 13.44
CA PHE A 16 2.79 6.15 12.59
C PHE A 16 2.37 6.49 11.17
N VAL A 17 3.31 7.04 10.39
CA VAL A 17 3.05 7.33 8.97
C VAL A 17 2.59 6.07 8.24
N GLY A 18 3.22 4.93 8.53
CA GLY A 18 2.83 3.67 7.92
C GLY A 18 1.37 3.31 8.14
N GLN A 19 0.88 3.51 9.35
CA GLN A 19 -0.53 3.25 9.67
C GLN A 19 -1.46 4.26 9.00
N ALA A 20 -1.10 5.54 9.04
CA ALA A 20 -1.92 6.59 8.44
C ALA A 20 -2.03 6.40 6.92
N GLN A 21 -0.92 6.07 6.25
CA GLN A 21 -0.94 5.85 4.80
C GLN A 21 -1.84 4.67 4.43
N LYS A 22 -1.83 3.62 5.25
CA LYS A 22 -2.68 2.45 4.97
C LYS A 22 -4.16 2.84 4.96
N TRP A 23 -4.58 3.61 5.95
CA TRP A 23 -5.96 4.09 6.03
C TRP A 23 -6.32 4.93 4.82
N ILE A 24 -5.46 5.89 4.46
CA ILE A 24 -5.74 6.81 3.36
C ILE A 24 -5.72 6.06 2.02
N ASN A 25 -4.67 5.28 1.78
CA ASN A 25 -4.52 4.61 0.49
C ASN A 25 -5.58 3.54 0.26
N MET A 26 -5.98 2.81 1.32
CA MET A 26 -7.06 1.85 1.21
C MET A 26 -8.40 2.54 0.99
N SER A 27 -8.63 3.69 1.61
CA SER A 27 -9.86 4.45 1.37
C SER A 27 -9.96 4.91 -0.08
N ILE A 28 -8.86 5.39 -0.65
CA ILE A 28 -8.81 5.79 -2.05
C ILE A 28 -9.06 4.58 -2.95
N LYS A 29 -8.41 3.47 -2.66
CA LYS A 29 -8.59 2.23 -3.41
C LYS A 29 -10.05 1.79 -3.43
N TYR A 30 -10.70 1.80 -2.28
CA TYR A 30 -12.11 1.40 -2.20
C TYR A 30 -13.03 2.41 -2.89
N ALA A 31 -12.72 3.71 -2.81
CA ALA A 31 -13.48 4.72 -3.51
C ALA A 31 -13.44 4.49 -5.02
N ILE A 32 -12.26 4.17 -5.54
CA ILE A 32 -12.10 3.85 -6.97
C ILE A 32 -12.88 2.56 -7.31
N ALA A 33 -12.81 1.55 -6.47
CA ALA A 33 -13.47 0.27 -6.71
C ALA A 33 -14.99 0.37 -6.72
N LEU A 34 -15.56 1.32 -5.96
CA LEU A 34 -17.00 1.56 -5.96
C LEU A 34 -17.51 2.08 -7.30
N GLY A 35 -16.64 2.71 -8.08
CA GLY A 35 -16.96 3.18 -9.40
C GLY A 35 -17.54 4.58 -9.43
N GLU A 36 -17.51 5.16 -10.62
CA GLU A 36 -17.85 6.57 -10.83
C GLU A 36 -19.31 6.86 -10.52
N GLN A 37 -20.20 5.90 -10.72
CA GLN A 37 -21.61 6.09 -10.45
C GLN A 37 -21.93 6.24 -8.97
N ARG A 38 -21.23 5.48 -8.12
CA ARG A 38 -21.46 5.52 -6.68
C ARG A 38 -20.66 6.61 -6.00
N LEU A 39 -19.46 6.87 -6.50
CA LEU A 39 -18.57 7.84 -5.88
C LEU A 39 -17.83 8.59 -6.98
N PRO A 40 -18.45 9.67 -7.51
CA PRO A 40 -17.88 10.40 -8.63
C PRO A 40 -16.55 11.07 -8.30
N GLY A 41 -15.69 11.14 -9.30
CA GLY A 41 -14.44 11.88 -9.21
C GLY A 41 -13.21 11.06 -8.85
N PHE A 42 -13.38 9.81 -8.43
CA PHE A 42 -12.22 9.00 -8.01
C PHE A 42 -11.56 8.21 -9.14
N SER A 43 -12.28 7.94 -10.22
CA SER A 43 -11.67 7.18 -11.33
C SER A 43 -10.45 7.91 -11.92
N GLY A 44 -10.46 9.25 -11.87
CA GLY A 44 -9.36 10.04 -12.40
C GLY A 44 -8.08 9.96 -11.59
N VAL A 45 -8.12 9.45 -10.37
CA VAL A 45 -6.91 9.32 -9.55
C VAL A 45 -6.29 7.92 -9.61
N TYR A 46 -6.89 7.00 -10.34
CA TYR A 46 -6.43 5.61 -10.38
C TYR A 46 -4.95 5.49 -10.75
N GLU A 47 -4.53 6.19 -11.79
CA GLU A 47 -3.15 6.09 -12.28
C GLU A 47 -2.13 6.74 -11.35
N VAL A 48 -2.54 7.71 -10.55
CA VAL A 48 -1.62 8.48 -9.69
C VAL A 48 -1.72 8.07 -8.22
N ALA A 49 -2.69 7.25 -7.85
CA ALA A 49 -2.84 6.81 -6.47
C ALA A 49 -1.64 6.00 -6.02
N HIS A 50 -1.27 6.15 -4.77
CA HIS A 50 -0.17 5.39 -4.18
C HIS A 50 -0.58 3.95 -3.94
N ILE A 51 0.42 3.05 -3.97
CA ILE A 51 0.19 1.67 -3.58
C ILE A 51 0.10 1.62 -2.06
N PRO A 52 -0.97 1.02 -1.49
CA PRO A 52 -1.03 0.84 -0.04
C PRO A 52 0.11 -0.07 0.42
N LEU A 53 0.83 0.36 1.44
CA LEU A 53 1.93 -0.45 1.98
C LEU A 53 1.44 -1.29 3.15
N ASP A 54 1.60 -2.59 3.01
CA ASP A 54 1.34 -3.55 4.08
C ASP A 54 2.40 -4.65 4.00
N ASN A 55 2.29 -5.67 4.83
CA ASN A 55 3.30 -6.73 4.85
C ASN A 55 3.35 -7.50 3.52
N ILE A 56 2.21 -7.71 2.88
CA ILE A 56 2.18 -8.43 1.59
C ILE A 56 2.91 -7.65 0.51
N VAL A 57 2.60 -6.36 0.39
CA VAL A 57 3.22 -5.51 -0.62
C VAL A 57 4.72 -5.36 -0.33
N LEU A 58 5.10 -5.04 0.90
CA LEU A 58 6.51 -4.85 1.24
C LEU A 58 7.31 -6.14 1.06
N ASP A 59 6.77 -7.28 1.47
CA ASP A 59 7.46 -8.55 1.27
C ASP A 59 7.69 -8.83 -0.22
N ALA A 60 6.70 -8.54 -1.04
CA ALA A 60 6.84 -8.73 -2.48
C ALA A 60 7.91 -7.81 -3.08
N LEU A 61 7.94 -6.53 -2.65
CA LEU A 61 8.91 -5.58 -3.15
C LEU A 61 10.34 -5.97 -2.74
N VAL A 62 10.51 -6.43 -1.52
CA VAL A 62 11.83 -6.83 -1.01
C VAL A 62 12.27 -8.16 -1.62
N THR A 63 11.36 -9.11 -1.77
CA THR A 63 11.65 -10.41 -2.38
C THR A 63 11.92 -10.28 -3.87
N GLY A 64 11.21 -9.41 -4.53
CA GLY A 64 11.42 -9.09 -5.94
C GLY A 64 10.15 -9.22 -6.78
N LEU A 65 9.96 -8.24 -7.65
CA LEU A 65 8.89 -8.22 -8.65
C LEU A 65 9.48 -7.79 -9.98
N ALA A 66 9.09 -8.45 -11.05
CA ALA A 66 9.56 -8.14 -12.40
C ALA A 66 11.08 -8.04 -12.49
N GLY A 67 11.79 -8.87 -11.74
CA GLY A 67 13.25 -8.86 -11.72
C GLY A 67 13.88 -7.74 -10.92
N LYS A 68 13.10 -6.99 -10.17
CA LYS A 68 13.58 -5.85 -9.37
C LYS A 68 13.33 -6.10 -7.91
N LYS A 69 14.28 -5.72 -7.06
CA LYS A 69 14.17 -5.86 -5.61
C LYS A 69 14.38 -4.51 -4.95
N MET A 70 13.50 -4.17 -4.02
CA MET A 70 13.67 -3.00 -3.18
C MET A 70 14.52 -3.39 -1.96
N GLY A 71 15.30 -2.44 -1.43
CA GLY A 71 16.02 -2.66 -0.18
C GLY A 71 15.05 -2.86 0.98
N ARG A 72 15.42 -3.73 1.92
CA ARG A 72 14.59 -3.97 3.09
C ARG A 72 14.57 -2.72 3.98
N LEU A 73 13.38 -2.35 4.42
CA LEU A 73 13.24 -1.24 5.35
C LEU A 73 13.62 -1.67 6.77
N PRO A 74 14.13 -0.74 7.59
CA PRO A 74 14.44 -1.05 8.99
C PRO A 74 13.19 -1.21 9.86
N HIS A 75 12.02 -0.89 9.33
CA HIS A 75 10.75 -0.94 10.07
C HIS A 75 9.75 -1.82 9.36
N THR A 76 8.80 -2.40 10.12
CA THR A 76 7.62 -3.01 9.53
C THR A 76 6.75 -1.90 8.95
N TRP A 77 5.85 -2.27 8.05
CA TRP A 77 5.01 -1.27 7.38
C TRP A 77 4.27 -0.36 8.35
N SER A 78 3.75 -0.92 9.43
CA SER A 78 2.94 -0.15 10.40
C SER A 78 3.78 0.78 11.26
N ARG A 79 5.09 0.59 11.29
CA ARG A 79 6.00 1.39 12.11
C ARG A 79 6.84 2.37 11.31
N ILE A 80 6.56 2.54 10.01
CA ILE A 80 7.26 3.55 9.21
C ILE A 80 7.06 4.92 9.86
N PRO A 81 8.14 5.59 10.30
CA PRO A 81 8.00 6.77 11.15
C PRO A 81 7.95 8.09 10.38
N SER A 82 8.39 8.12 9.13
CA SER A 82 8.49 9.37 8.40
C SER A 82 7.85 9.28 7.02
N TYR A 83 7.32 10.41 6.57
CA TYR A 83 6.75 10.50 5.23
C TYR A 83 7.83 10.28 4.16
N ALA A 84 9.07 10.72 4.43
CA ALA A 84 10.17 10.54 3.49
C ALA A 84 10.45 9.06 3.23
N GLU A 85 10.45 8.22 4.27
CA GLU A 85 10.64 6.79 4.12
C GLU A 85 9.49 6.14 3.35
N TYR A 86 8.27 6.53 3.68
CA TYR A 86 7.09 6.08 2.96
C TYR A 86 7.15 6.48 1.48
N LEU A 87 7.46 7.75 1.21
CA LEU A 87 7.52 8.25 -0.16
C LEU A 87 8.60 7.56 -0.98
N SER A 88 9.72 7.21 -0.35
CA SER A 88 10.79 6.50 -1.05
C SER A 88 10.30 5.16 -1.59
N CYS A 89 9.43 4.47 -0.87
CA CYS A 89 8.83 3.24 -1.37
C CYS A 89 7.93 3.50 -2.58
N GLN A 90 7.12 4.54 -2.51
CA GLN A 90 6.23 4.90 -3.62
C GLN A 90 7.03 5.24 -4.88
N LEU A 91 8.10 6.02 -4.71
CA LEU A 91 8.95 6.39 -5.83
C LEU A 91 9.69 5.18 -6.39
N TRP A 92 10.13 4.29 -5.53
CA TRP A 92 10.77 3.06 -5.99
C TRP A 92 9.84 2.24 -6.88
N VAL A 93 8.60 2.08 -6.45
CA VAL A 93 7.60 1.34 -7.23
C VAL A 93 7.40 1.98 -8.61
N ARG A 94 7.22 3.29 -8.63
CA ARG A 94 6.97 4.00 -9.89
C ARG A 94 8.18 3.99 -10.83
N THR A 95 9.38 4.00 -10.26
CA THR A 95 10.61 4.02 -11.06
C THR A 95 10.99 2.64 -11.58
N ASN A 96 10.77 1.60 -10.80
CA ASN A 96 11.31 0.27 -11.08
C ASN A 96 10.31 -0.74 -11.61
N LEU A 97 9.03 -0.56 -11.34
CA LEU A 97 8.01 -1.53 -11.76
C LEU A 97 7.15 -0.93 -12.87
N PRO A 98 6.84 -1.74 -13.90
CA PRO A 98 5.94 -1.28 -14.95
C PRO A 98 4.50 -1.33 -14.46
N GLY A 99 3.69 -0.38 -14.94
CA GLY A 99 2.27 -0.39 -14.69
C GLY A 99 1.82 0.57 -13.61
N ILE A 100 0.54 0.49 -13.32
CA ILE A 100 -0.13 1.36 -12.35
C ILE A 100 0.03 0.77 -10.96
N PRO A 101 0.46 1.55 -9.95
CA PRO A 101 0.69 0.99 -8.61
C PRO A 101 -0.50 0.24 -8.01
N LEU A 102 -1.72 0.75 -8.13
CA LEU A 102 -2.90 0.03 -7.63
C LEU A 102 -3.15 -1.28 -8.38
N GLU A 103 -2.85 -1.32 -9.66
CA GLU A 103 -2.94 -2.55 -10.44
C GLU A 103 -1.96 -3.60 -9.94
N ILE A 104 -0.75 -3.18 -9.63
CA ILE A 104 0.27 -4.06 -9.05
C ILE A 104 -0.23 -4.63 -7.72
N GLU A 105 -0.82 -3.79 -6.90
CA GLU A 105 -1.36 -4.22 -5.61
C GLU A 105 -2.48 -5.26 -5.78
N TYR A 106 -3.38 -5.03 -6.73
CA TYR A 106 -4.43 -6.00 -7.02
C TYR A 106 -3.87 -7.34 -7.45
N GLN A 107 -2.84 -7.34 -8.28
CA GLN A 107 -2.21 -8.57 -8.74
C GLN A 107 -1.54 -9.31 -7.60
N LEU A 108 -0.91 -8.61 -6.67
CA LEU A 108 -0.28 -9.23 -5.52
C LEU A 108 -1.30 -9.93 -4.63
N TRP A 109 -2.44 -9.30 -4.39
CA TRP A 109 -3.50 -9.90 -3.59
C TRP A 109 -4.26 -10.99 -4.33
N GLY A 110 -4.48 -10.80 -5.64
CA GLY A 110 -5.30 -11.71 -6.44
C GLY A 110 -4.59 -12.98 -6.83
N THR A 111 -3.31 -12.91 -7.22
CA THR A 111 -2.59 -14.06 -7.77
C THR A 111 -1.18 -14.22 -7.23
N GLY A 112 -0.40 -13.13 -7.20
CA GLY A 112 1.02 -13.23 -6.93
C GLY A 112 1.37 -13.74 -5.55
N ALA A 113 1.30 -12.86 -4.56
CA ALA A 113 1.73 -13.19 -3.21
C ALA A 113 0.88 -14.29 -2.59
N LEU A 114 -0.43 -14.27 -2.86
CA LEU A 114 -1.33 -15.27 -2.26
C LEU A 114 -1.13 -16.65 -2.86
N THR A 115 -0.94 -16.74 -4.18
CA THR A 115 -0.74 -18.04 -4.82
C THR A 115 0.61 -18.65 -4.48
N ASN A 116 1.59 -17.82 -4.16
CA ASN A 116 2.91 -18.29 -3.77
C ASN A 116 3.01 -18.62 -2.29
N ARG A 117 1.98 -18.34 -1.52
CA ARG A 117 1.97 -18.69 -0.11
C ARG A 117 1.67 -20.16 0.08
N PRO A 118 2.29 -20.77 1.07
CA PRO A 118 1.94 -22.14 1.40
C PRO A 118 0.48 -22.27 1.80
N SER A 119 -0.02 -23.49 1.76
CA SER A 119 -1.40 -23.76 2.10
C SER A 119 -1.78 -23.29 3.50
N GLU A 120 -0.81 -23.14 4.38
CA GLU A 120 -1.11 -22.66 5.72
C GLU A 120 -1.73 -21.25 5.71
N ALA A 121 -1.51 -20.49 4.66
CA ALA A 121 -2.17 -19.19 4.53
C ALA A 121 -3.68 -19.33 4.38
N ILE A 122 -4.12 -20.46 3.83
CA ILE A 122 -5.53 -20.78 3.67
C ILE A 122 -6.05 -21.51 4.90
N ASP A 123 -5.25 -22.40 5.44
CA ASP A 123 -5.65 -23.25 6.55
C ASP A 123 -5.89 -22.49 7.85
N ARG A 124 -5.35 -21.30 7.96
CA ARG A 124 -5.52 -20.48 9.15
C ARG A 124 -6.86 -19.79 9.22
N ASP A 125 -7.57 -19.84 8.15
CA ASP A 125 -8.89 -19.23 8.12
C ASP A 125 -9.93 -20.10 8.80
#